data_4372177c7b5c74d5360911f53e34a586
#
_entry.id   4372177c7b5c74d5360911f53e34a586
#
_cell.length_a   1.000
_cell.length_b   1.000
_cell.length_c   1.000
_cell.angle_alpha   90.00
_cell.angle_beta   90.00
_cell.angle_gamma   90.00
#
_symmetry.space_group_name_H-M   'P 1'
#
loop_
_entity.id
_entity.type
_entity.pdbx_description
1 polymer ?
#
loop_
_entity_poly.entity_id
_entity_poly.type
_entity_poly.pdbx_seq_one_letter_code
_entity_poly.pdbx_strand_id
1 'polypeptide(L)'
;YRRQRQMCIRDRSGRPLFIVAEDVEGEALATILLNKLRGTFNCVAIKAPGFGDRRKRILEDIAAVTGAQVIDKDFGMTMADARIDMLGHAKTVKVTKDSALIVDGAGDKKAIDDRIGQIKAELERVDSDFDREKLQERLAKLSGGVAVLKVGAATESELKEKKSRIEDALQATRAAVEEGIVAGGGVALVGALPALDKVEAADKDEEVGVAIIRKALEAPMRAIAQNAGFEGSVVVERVKGMATGEGLNCANGEYGNMIEMGVNDPVKVTRTALQSAASVAALILITEATINEIPKDPDPAALAAMAGAGGGMGGMM
;
A
#
# COMPACT_ATOMS: atom_id res chain seq x y z
N TYR A 1 11.35 -4.64 -41.80
CA TYR A 1 11.29 -6.10 -42.08
C TYR A 1 11.53 -6.94 -40.80
N ARG A 2 12.52 -6.65 -39.93
CA ARG A 2 12.77 -7.39 -38.67
C ARG A 2 11.65 -7.14 -37.61
N ARG A 3 11.16 -5.91 -37.48
CA ARG A 3 10.03 -5.59 -36.55
C ARG A 3 8.74 -6.30 -36.92
N GLN A 4 8.43 -6.47 -38.21
CA GLN A 4 7.27 -7.22 -38.68
C GLN A 4 7.43 -8.73 -38.43
N ARG A 5 8.61 -9.32 -38.53
CA ARG A 5 8.87 -10.74 -38.21
C ARG A 5 8.65 -11.04 -36.73
N GLN A 6 9.09 -10.18 -35.84
CA GLN A 6 8.87 -10.34 -34.39
C GLN A 6 7.39 -10.24 -34.02
N MET A 7 6.63 -9.32 -34.63
CA MET A 7 5.17 -9.24 -34.50
C MET A 7 4.46 -10.51 -35.02
N CYS A 8 4.86 -11.03 -36.17
CA CYS A 8 4.23 -12.22 -36.76
C CYS A 8 4.48 -13.51 -35.98
N ILE A 9 5.68 -13.69 -35.39
CA ILE A 9 6.01 -14.89 -34.60
C ILE A 9 5.22 -14.90 -33.29
N ARG A 10 4.94 -13.75 -32.75
CA ARG A 10 4.21 -13.58 -31.49
C ARG A 10 2.70 -13.70 -31.63
N ASP A 11 2.16 -13.22 -32.72
CA ASP A 11 0.77 -13.38 -33.10
C ASP A 11 0.38 -14.88 -33.18
N ARG A 12 1.33 -15.75 -33.54
CA ARG A 12 1.16 -17.20 -33.52
C ARG A 12 1.09 -17.83 -32.14
N SER A 13 1.68 -17.22 -31.09
CA SER A 13 1.67 -17.78 -29.73
C SER A 13 0.45 -17.37 -28.90
N GLY A 14 -0.26 -16.29 -29.28
CA GLY A 14 -1.43 -15.77 -28.58
C GLY A 14 -1.18 -15.30 -27.12
N ARG A 15 0.09 -15.33 -26.66
CA ARG A 15 0.42 -14.99 -25.28
C ARG A 15 0.56 -13.48 -25.10
N PRO A 16 0.02 -12.88 -24.00
CA PRO A 16 0.20 -11.47 -23.71
C PRO A 16 1.65 -11.14 -23.37
N LEU A 17 2.14 -9.92 -23.69
CA LEU A 17 3.45 -9.43 -23.31
C LEU A 17 3.37 -8.49 -22.12
N PHE A 18 4.18 -8.76 -21.13
CA PHE A 18 4.48 -7.86 -20.05
C PHE A 18 5.84 -7.20 -20.28
N ILE A 19 5.85 -5.86 -20.35
CA ILE A 19 7.04 -5.06 -20.61
C ILE A 19 7.38 -4.30 -19.31
N VAL A 20 8.61 -4.49 -18.84
CA VAL A 20 9.16 -3.71 -17.73
C VAL A 20 10.33 -2.93 -18.29
N ALA A 21 10.23 -1.61 -18.34
CA ALA A 21 11.25 -0.75 -18.92
C ALA A 21 11.45 0.51 -18.07
N GLU A 22 12.56 1.17 -18.24
CA GLU A 22 12.83 2.45 -17.59
C GLU A 22 11.78 3.50 -17.94
N ASP A 23 11.46 3.59 -19.22
CA ASP A 23 10.33 4.36 -19.74
C ASP A 23 9.79 3.77 -21.05
N VAL A 24 8.53 4.09 -21.38
CA VAL A 24 7.90 3.74 -22.64
C VAL A 24 7.18 4.98 -23.16
N GLU A 25 7.82 5.73 -24.05
CA GLU A 25 7.36 7.03 -24.54
C GLU A 25 7.29 7.10 -26.06
N GLY A 26 6.74 8.21 -26.56
CA GLY A 26 6.74 8.58 -27.96
C GLY A 26 6.13 7.54 -28.89
N GLU A 27 6.81 7.25 -29.99
CA GLU A 27 6.34 6.32 -31.01
C GLU A 27 6.15 4.88 -30.51
N ALA A 28 6.97 4.46 -29.51
CA ALA A 28 6.87 3.12 -28.94
C ALA A 28 5.54 2.96 -28.19
N LEU A 29 5.19 3.93 -27.37
CA LEU A 29 3.90 3.94 -26.65
C LEU A 29 2.72 4.02 -27.60
N ALA A 30 2.76 4.92 -28.59
CA ALA A 30 1.73 5.06 -29.59
C ALA A 30 1.51 3.75 -30.38
N THR A 31 2.59 3.08 -30.76
CA THR A 31 2.53 1.80 -31.47
C THR A 31 1.92 0.70 -30.62
N ILE A 32 2.29 0.62 -29.33
CA ILE A 32 1.75 -0.35 -28.37
C ILE A 32 0.24 -0.12 -28.21
N LEU A 33 -0.16 1.13 -27.94
CA LEU A 33 -1.58 1.49 -27.74
C LEU A 33 -2.43 1.22 -28.97
N LEU A 34 -1.96 1.60 -30.16
CA LEU A 34 -2.69 1.39 -31.41
C LEU A 34 -2.94 -0.11 -31.68
N ASN A 35 -1.93 -0.94 -31.47
CA ASN A 35 -2.05 -2.39 -31.68
C ASN A 35 -2.92 -3.05 -30.60
N LYS A 36 -2.87 -2.55 -29.36
CA LYS A 36 -3.76 -3.00 -28.28
C LYS A 36 -5.21 -2.67 -28.57
N LEU A 37 -5.50 -1.44 -29.02
CA LEU A 37 -6.86 -1.02 -29.42
C LEU A 37 -7.42 -1.83 -30.60
N ARG A 38 -6.55 -2.20 -31.53
CA ARG A 38 -6.92 -3.07 -32.68
C ARG A 38 -7.09 -4.55 -32.28
N GLY A 39 -6.82 -4.92 -31.03
CA GLY A 39 -6.89 -6.31 -30.58
C GLY A 39 -5.80 -7.22 -31.13
N THR A 40 -4.86 -6.70 -31.93
CA THR A 40 -3.78 -7.48 -32.56
C THR A 40 -2.64 -7.78 -31.63
N PHE A 41 -2.53 -7.05 -30.53
CA PHE A 41 -1.41 -7.16 -29.60
C PHE A 41 -1.82 -6.95 -28.14
N ASN A 42 -1.92 -8.05 -27.41
CA ASN A 42 -2.23 -7.97 -25.99
C ASN A 42 -0.94 -7.75 -25.19
N CYS A 43 -0.77 -6.54 -24.66
CA CYS A 43 0.41 -6.19 -23.85
C CYS A 43 0.09 -5.20 -22.74
N VAL A 44 0.93 -5.22 -21.71
CA VAL A 44 0.97 -4.24 -20.63
C VAL A 44 2.42 -3.81 -20.43
N ALA A 45 2.64 -2.51 -20.33
CA ALA A 45 3.94 -1.92 -20.02
C ALA A 45 3.88 -1.20 -18.67
N ILE A 46 4.91 -1.37 -17.87
CA ILE A 46 5.10 -0.65 -16.61
C ILE A 46 6.48 -0.01 -16.55
N LYS A 47 6.60 1.06 -15.77
CA LYS A 47 7.90 1.59 -15.39
C LYS A 47 8.59 0.64 -14.43
N ALA A 48 9.88 0.40 -14.65
CA ALA A 48 10.70 -0.40 -13.75
C ALA A 48 10.79 0.30 -12.38
N PRO A 49 10.56 -0.44 -11.28
CA PRO A 49 10.61 0.14 -9.95
C PRO A 49 12.04 0.52 -9.55
N GLY A 50 12.18 1.60 -8.77
CA GLY A 50 13.47 2.11 -8.30
C GLY A 50 14.16 3.06 -9.29
N PHE A 51 15.34 3.54 -8.88
CA PHE A 51 16.17 4.47 -9.65
C PHE A 51 17.63 4.01 -9.66
N GLY A 52 18.38 4.35 -10.72
CA GLY A 52 19.82 4.04 -10.85
C GLY A 52 20.12 2.55 -10.73
N ASP A 53 21.18 2.21 -10.01
CA ASP A 53 21.64 0.82 -9.83
C ASP A 53 20.60 -0.07 -9.12
N ARG A 54 19.79 0.51 -8.23
CA ARG A 54 18.70 -0.24 -7.59
C ARG A 54 17.68 -0.75 -8.60
N ARG A 55 17.35 0.05 -9.62
CA ARG A 55 16.46 -0.35 -10.72
C ARG A 55 17.03 -1.54 -11.49
N LYS A 56 18.33 -1.49 -11.82
CA LYS A 56 19.01 -2.60 -12.50
C LYS A 56 18.92 -3.89 -11.69
N ARG A 57 19.21 -3.82 -10.40
CA ARG A 57 19.14 -4.98 -9.49
C ARG A 57 17.74 -5.58 -9.39
N ILE A 58 16.69 -4.75 -9.37
CA ILE A 58 15.31 -5.23 -9.37
C ILE A 58 14.94 -5.88 -10.71
N LEU A 59 15.41 -5.34 -11.84
CA LEU A 59 15.21 -5.96 -13.15
C LEU A 59 15.90 -7.33 -13.25
N GLU A 60 17.10 -7.46 -12.70
CA GLU A 60 17.81 -8.75 -12.60
C GLU A 60 17.06 -9.75 -11.70
N ASP A 61 16.47 -9.29 -10.60
CA ASP A 61 15.65 -10.14 -9.73
C ASP A 61 14.40 -10.67 -10.48
N ILE A 62 13.73 -9.79 -11.25
CA ILE A 62 12.60 -10.17 -12.10
C ILE A 62 13.05 -11.17 -13.19
N ALA A 63 14.21 -10.93 -13.79
CA ALA A 63 14.78 -11.81 -14.80
C ALA A 63 15.08 -13.20 -14.23
N ALA A 64 15.68 -13.29 -13.05
CA ALA A 64 15.95 -14.56 -12.37
C ALA A 64 14.66 -15.35 -12.09
N VAL A 65 13.59 -14.69 -11.64
CA VAL A 65 12.30 -15.33 -11.35
C VAL A 65 11.59 -15.81 -12.62
N THR A 66 11.72 -15.08 -13.72
CA THR A 66 10.97 -15.36 -14.96
C THR A 66 11.75 -16.14 -16.00
N GLY A 67 13.07 -16.26 -15.81
CA GLY A 67 13.98 -16.80 -16.82
C GLY A 67 14.21 -15.84 -17.98
N ALA A 68 13.95 -14.55 -17.79
CA ALA A 68 14.21 -13.51 -18.78
C ALA A 68 15.68 -13.10 -18.80
N GLN A 69 16.09 -12.39 -19.86
CA GLN A 69 17.35 -11.69 -19.92
C GLN A 69 17.12 -10.17 -19.88
N VAL A 70 17.84 -9.46 -19.01
CA VAL A 70 17.82 -8.00 -18.97
C VAL A 70 18.59 -7.46 -20.16
N ILE A 71 17.97 -6.54 -20.89
CA ILE A 71 18.60 -5.84 -22.01
C ILE A 71 19.12 -4.52 -21.45
N ASP A 72 20.43 -4.44 -21.24
CA ASP A 72 21.08 -3.25 -20.70
C ASP A 72 22.20 -2.79 -21.65
N LYS A 73 22.28 -1.48 -21.86
CA LYS A 73 23.33 -0.84 -22.68
C LYS A 73 24.72 -1.03 -22.09
N ASP A 74 24.84 -1.14 -20.77
CA ASP A 74 26.13 -1.36 -20.10
C ASP A 74 26.75 -2.71 -20.46
N PHE A 75 25.92 -3.69 -20.86
CA PHE A 75 26.37 -4.97 -21.42
C PHE A 75 26.47 -4.98 -22.95
N GLY A 76 26.42 -3.81 -23.59
CA GLY A 76 26.50 -3.66 -25.04
C GLY A 76 25.26 -4.15 -25.78
N MET A 77 24.15 -4.39 -25.09
CA MET A 77 22.90 -4.86 -25.67
C MET A 77 21.98 -3.69 -26.02
N THR A 78 21.35 -3.77 -27.18
CA THR A 78 20.33 -2.82 -27.62
C THR A 78 18.98 -3.51 -27.79
N MET A 79 17.88 -2.73 -27.81
CA MET A 79 16.54 -3.26 -28.10
C MET A 79 16.44 -3.91 -29.48
N ALA A 80 17.36 -3.60 -30.42
CA ALA A 80 17.43 -4.23 -31.73
C ALA A 80 17.94 -5.67 -31.65
N ASP A 81 18.69 -6.02 -30.62
CA ASP A 81 19.26 -7.35 -30.38
C ASP A 81 18.27 -8.25 -29.64
N ALA A 82 17.15 -7.71 -29.16
CA ALA A 82 16.12 -8.47 -28.44
C ALA A 82 15.58 -9.63 -29.29
N ARG A 83 15.61 -10.84 -28.70
CA ARG A 83 15.12 -12.08 -29.32
C ARG A 83 14.07 -12.72 -28.41
N ILE A 84 13.29 -13.62 -29.00
CA ILE A 84 12.19 -14.30 -28.29
C ILE A 84 12.73 -15.24 -27.21
N ASP A 85 13.86 -15.83 -27.45
CA ASP A 85 14.56 -16.72 -26.49
C ASP A 85 15.07 -15.99 -25.23
N MET A 86 15.16 -14.65 -25.27
CA MET A 86 15.49 -13.79 -24.12
C MET A 86 14.28 -13.44 -23.26
N LEU A 87 13.07 -13.76 -23.72
CA LEU A 87 11.85 -13.45 -22.98
C LEU A 87 11.60 -14.47 -21.88
N GLY A 88 11.38 -13.98 -20.66
CA GLY A 88 10.92 -14.83 -19.57
C GLY A 88 9.45 -15.20 -19.68
N HIS A 89 9.06 -16.17 -18.85
CA HIS A 89 7.69 -16.65 -18.78
C HIS A 89 7.19 -16.65 -17.35
N ALA A 90 5.90 -16.39 -17.18
CA ALA A 90 5.18 -16.54 -15.92
C ALA A 90 3.78 -17.08 -16.19
N LYS A 91 3.22 -17.81 -15.24
CA LYS A 91 1.86 -18.37 -15.37
C LYS A 91 0.81 -17.26 -15.34
N THR A 92 0.98 -16.28 -14.44
CA THR A 92 0.06 -15.17 -14.30
C THR A 92 0.82 -13.89 -13.97
N VAL A 93 0.49 -12.80 -14.65
CA VAL A 93 0.94 -11.45 -14.30
C VAL A 93 -0.29 -10.59 -14.08
N LYS A 94 -0.44 -10.04 -12.87
CA LYS A 94 -1.53 -9.14 -12.52
C LYS A 94 -0.97 -7.75 -12.29
N VAL A 95 -1.39 -6.80 -13.11
CA VAL A 95 -0.94 -5.39 -13.04
C VAL A 95 -2.10 -4.53 -12.59
N THR A 96 -1.87 -3.71 -11.57
CA THR A 96 -2.77 -2.66 -11.09
C THR A 96 -2.12 -1.29 -11.29
N LYS A 97 -2.77 -0.22 -10.86
CA LYS A 97 -2.20 1.13 -10.93
C LYS A 97 -0.90 1.25 -10.13
N ASP A 98 -0.83 0.60 -8.97
CA ASP A 98 0.23 0.81 -7.99
C ASP A 98 1.14 -0.42 -7.81
N SER A 99 0.79 -1.56 -8.40
CA SER A 99 1.54 -2.80 -8.21
C SER A 99 1.49 -3.73 -9.41
N ALA A 100 2.54 -4.52 -9.58
CA ALA A 100 2.60 -5.62 -10.51
C ALA A 100 2.99 -6.91 -9.75
N LEU A 101 2.18 -7.95 -9.90
CA LEU A 101 2.38 -9.24 -9.27
C LEU A 101 2.70 -10.28 -10.35
N ILE A 102 3.84 -10.93 -10.22
CA ILE A 102 4.27 -12.04 -11.08
C ILE A 102 4.14 -13.33 -10.27
N VAL A 103 3.38 -14.28 -10.78
CA VAL A 103 3.11 -15.56 -10.10
C VAL A 103 3.59 -16.72 -10.95
N ASP A 104 4.28 -17.68 -10.34
CA ASP A 104 4.83 -18.86 -10.99
C ASP A 104 5.68 -18.50 -12.23
N GLY A 105 6.75 -17.75 -11.99
CA GLY A 105 7.77 -17.48 -13.01
C GLY A 105 8.50 -18.77 -13.39
N ALA A 106 8.91 -18.89 -14.66
CA ALA A 106 9.59 -20.05 -15.22
C ALA A 106 11.12 -19.97 -15.07
N GLY A 107 11.63 -19.14 -14.14
CA GLY A 107 13.06 -19.06 -13.85
C GLY A 107 13.63 -20.33 -13.24
N ASP A 108 14.91 -20.58 -13.47
CA ASP A 108 15.61 -21.71 -12.88
C ASP A 108 15.76 -21.51 -11.36
N LYS A 109 15.39 -22.55 -10.59
CA LYS A 109 15.47 -22.52 -9.13
C LYS A 109 16.88 -22.22 -8.64
N LYS A 110 17.89 -22.78 -9.31
CA LYS A 110 19.29 -22.55 -8.97
C LYS A 110 19.69 -21.09 -9.16
N ALA A 111 19.26 -20.45 -10.25
CA ALA A 111 19.50 -19.03 -10.50
C ALA A 111 18.84 -18.14 -9.43
N ILE A 112 17.65 -18.51 -8.97
CA ILE A 112 16.94 -17.81 -7.88
C ILE A 112 17.69 -18.00 -6.56
N ASP A 113 18.10 -19.23 -6.22
CA ASP A 113 18.85 -19.54 -5.00
C ASP A 113 20.21 -18.83 -4.97
N ASP A 114 20.93 -18.80 -6.10
CA ASP A 114 22.18 -18.06 -6.26
C ASP A 114 21.98 -16.56 -6.05
N ARG A 115 20.88 -16.01 -6.57
CA ARG A 115 20.52 -14.60 -6.38
C ARG A 115 20.18 -14.28 -4.92
N ILE A 116 19.45 -15.15 -4.24
CA ILE A 116 19.17 -15.06 -2.81
C ILE A 116 20.48 -15.06 -2.01
N GLY A 117 21.43 -15.94 -2.36
CA GLY A 117 22.76 -15.99 -1.76
C GLY A 117 23.53 -14.68 -1.91
N GLN A 118 23.51 -14.07 -3.10
CA GLN A 118 24.14 -12.77 -3.35
C GLN A 118 23.56 -11.67 -2.47
N ILE A 119 22.22 -11.58 -2.38
CA ILE A 119 21.56 -10.57 -1.55
C ILE A 119 21.87 -10.76 -0.07
N LYS A 120 21.93 -11.99 0.43
CA LYS A 120 22.32 -12.29 1.81
C LYS A 120 23.75 -11.85 2.11
N ALA A 121 24.69 -12.14 1.21
CA ALA A 121 26.08 -11.70 1.36
C ALA A 121 26.24 -10.17 1.30
N GLU A 122 25.39 -9.50 0.52
CA GLU A 122 25.35 -8.03 0.45
C GLU A 122 24.76 -7.44 1.76
N LEU A 123 23.75 -8.09 2.34
CA LEU A 123 23.11 -7.70 3.62
C LEU A 123 24.10 -7.70 4.81
N GLU A 124 25.08 -8.61 4.81
CA GLU A 124 26.11 -8.70 5.84
C GLU A 124 27.14 -7.55 5.77
N ARG A 125 27.27 -6.89 4.62
CA ARG A 125 28.27 -5.86 4.35
C ARG A 125 27.74 -4.42 4.37
N VAL A 126 26.41 -4.28 4.43
CA VAL A 126 25.76 -2.96 4.37
C VAL A 126 25.64 -2.36 5.75
N ASP A 127 26.19 -1.15 5.94
CA ASP A 127 26.13 -0.38 7.17
C ASP A 127 24.90 0.54 7.26
N SER A 128 24.30 0.90 6.12
CA SER A 128 23.12 1.76 6.05
C SER A 128 21.84 1.00 6.39
N ASP A 129 21.12 1.44 7.41
CA ASP A 129 19.82 0.85 7.81
C ASP A 129 18.80 0.92 6.68
N PHE A 130 18.80 2.00 5.90
CA PHE A 130 17.90 2.16 4.76
C PHE A 130 18.21 1.15 3.64
N ASP A 131 19.47 0.94 3.31
CA ASP A 131 19.86 -0.03 2.29
C ASP A 131 19.63 -1.46 2.77
N ARG A 132 19.84 -1.71 4.07
CA ARG A 132 19.52 -2.99 4.71
C ARG A 132 18.04 -3.32 4.58
N GLU A 133 17.15 -2.38 4.89
CA GLU A 133 15.70 -2.55 4.72
C GLU A 133 15.34 -2.89 3.27
N LYS A 134 15.94 -2.20 2.30
CA LYS A 134 15.67 -2.44 0.87
C LYS A 134 16.20 -3.78 0.37
N LEU A 135 17.31 -4.24 0.88
CA LEU A 135 17.83 -5.59 0.59
C LEU A 135 16.95 -6.67 1.22
N GLN A 136 16.47 -6.47 2.45
CA GLN A 136 15.52 -7.38 3.10
C GLN A 136 14.19 -7.47 2.33
N GLU A 137 13.68 -6.34 1.83
CA GLU A 137 12.49 -6.31 0.97
C GLU A 137 12.68 -7.13 -0.30
N ARG A 138 13.83 -7.01 -0.98
CA ARG A 138 14.17 -7.79 -2.17
C ARG A 138 14.30 -9.28 -1.84
N LEU A 139 14.98 -9.61 -0.75
CA LEU A 139 15.13 -10.98 -0.27
C LEU A 139 13.77 -11.63 0.00
N ALA A 140 12.86 -10.92 0.68
CA ALA A 140 11.52 -11.39 0.96
C ALA A 140 10.70 -11.67 -0.31
N LYS A 141 10.85 -10.82 -1.35
CA LYS A 141 10.17 -11.02 -2.64
C LYS A 141 10.68 -12.23 -3.42
N LEU A 142 11.97 -12.57 -3.29
CA LEU A 142 12.57 -13.70 -3.98
C LEU A 142 12.40 -15.03 -3.22
N SER A 143 12.54 -15.00 -1.90
CA SER A 143 12.48 -16.18 -1.02
C SER A 143 11.07 -16.55 -0.57
N GLY A 144 10.16 -15.58 -0.58
CA GLY A 144 8.77 -15.76 -0.17
C GLY A 144 7.89 -16.25 -1.31
N GLY A 145 6.99 -17.19 -1.02
CA GLY A 145 5.91 -17.52 -1.93
C GLY A 145 4.88 -16.39 -2.03
N VAL A 146 4.11 -16.38 -3.10
CA VAL A 146 2.96 -15.48 -3.25
C VAL A 146 1.70 -16.21 -2.83
N ALA A 147 1.06 -15.74 -1.74
CA ALA A 147 -0.25 -16.22 -1.36
C ALA A 147 -1.34 -15.41 -2.09
N VAL A 148 -2.27 -16.10 -2.73
CA VAL A 148 -3.41 -15.48 -3.43
C VAL A 148 -4.69 -15.81 -2.66
N LEU A 149 -5.25 -14.81 -1.99
CA LEU A 149 -6.55 -14.92 -1.34
C LEU A 149 -7.65 -14.53 -2.34
N LYS A 150 -8.46 -15.51 -2.75
CA LYS A 150 -9.61 -15.26 -3.63
C LYS A 150 -10.83 -14.91 -2.77
N VAL A 151 -11.40 -13.74 -3.01
CA VAL A 151 -12.57 -13.23 -2.29
C VAL A 151 -13.78 -13.27 -3.21
N GLY A 152 -14.89 -13.78 -2.70
CA GLY A 152 -16.18 -13.80 -3.39
C GLY A 152 -17.29 -13.24 -2.53
N ALA A 153 -18.35 -12.73 -3.16
CA ALA A 153 -19.58 -12.27 -2.52
C ALA A 153 -20.77 -12.40 -3.48
N ALA A 154 -21.98 -12.27 -2.96
CA ALA A 154 -23.19 -12.35 -3.76
C ALA A 154 -23.42 -11.09 -4.63
N THR A 155 -22.96 -9.93 -4.16
CA THR A 155 -23.09 -8.65 -4.86
C THR A 155 -21.74 -7.97 -5.03
N GLU A 156 -21.63 -7.08 -6.03
CA GLU A 156 -20.40 -6.31 -6.28
C GLU A 156 -20.07 -5.38 -5.11
N SER A 157 -21.08 -4.77 -4.50
CA SER A 157 -20.92 -3.89 -3.34
C SER A 157 -20.33 -4.64 -2.14
N GLU A 158 -20.88 -5.82 -1.82
CA GLU A 158 -20.39 -6.70 -0.76
C GLU A 158 -18.97 -7.20 -1.06
N LEU A 159 -18.69 -7.54 -2.31
CA LEU A 159 -17.34 -7.96 -2.73
C LEU A 159 -16.32 -6.86 -2.49
N LYS A 160 -16.67 -5.61 -2.84
CA LYS A 160 -15.81 -4.44 -2.65
C LYS A 160 -15.54 -4.18 -1.16
N GLU A 161 -16.57 -4.28 -0.34
CA GLU A 161 -16.44 -4.13 1.12
C GLU A 161 -15.54 -5.21 1.73
N LYS A 162 -15.80 -6.50 1.43
CA LYS A 162 -14.96 -7.61 1.91
C LYS A 162 -13.52 -7.47 1.47
N LYS A 163 -13.29 -7.07 0.22
CA LYS A 163 -11.94 -6.85 -0.31
C LYS A 163 -11.23 -5.73 0.46
N SER A 164 -11.89 -4.60 0.68
CA SER A 164 -11.34 -3.47 1.44
C SER A 164 -10.98 -3.88 2.87
N ARG A 165 -11.86 -4.64 3.55
CA ARG A 165 -11.62 -5.13 4.92
C ARG A 165 -10.42 -6.09 4.99
N ILE A 166 -10.25 -6.95 3.99
CA ILE A 166 -9.09 -7.85 3.91
C ILE A 166 -7.80 -7.09 3.62
N GLU A 167 -7.85 -6.08 2.73
CA GLU A 167 -6.71 -5.20 2.45
C GLU A 167 -6.28 -4.43 3.69
N ASP A 168 -7.23 -3.91 4.47
CA ASP A 168 -6.98 -3.23 5.75
C ASP A 168 -6.31 -4.18 6.76
N ALA A 169 -6.89 -5.37 6.98
CA ALA A 169 -6.30 -6.38 7.86
C ALA A 169 -4.87 -6.78 7.44
N LEU A 170 -4.61 -6.88 6.13
CA LEU A 170 -3.28 -7.18 5.63
C LEU A 170 -2.27 -6.07 5.94
N GLN A 171 -2.66 -4.80 5.75
CA GLN A 171 -1.79 -3.67 6.05
C GLN A 171 -1.55 -3.54 7.56
N ALA A 172 -2.58 -3.72 8.39
CA ALA A 172 -2.45 -3.75 9.84
C ALA A 172 -1.49 -4.87 10.31
N THR A 173 -1.60 -6.07 9.73
CA THR A 173 -0.70 -7.20 10.03
C THR A 173 0.75 -6.89 9.65
N ARG A 174 0.99 -6.28 8.50
CA ARG A 174 2.34 -5.86 8.10
C ARG A 174 2.93 -4.83 9.06
N ALA A 175 2.15 -3.81 9.41
CA ALA A 175 2.56 -2.80 10.38
C ALA A 175 2.87 -3.40 11.77
N ALA A 176 2.08 -4.41 12.19
CA ALA A 176 2.32 -5.13 13.44
C ALA A 176 3.59 -5.98 13.42
N VAL A 177 3.95 -6.57 12.27
CA VAL A 177 5.22 -7.30 12.12
C VAL A 177 6.42 -6.38 12.19
N GLU A 178 6.29 -5.13 11.71
CA GLU A 178 7.38 -4.17 11.68
C GLU A 178 7.70 -3.56 13.07
N GLU A 179 6.68 -3.14 13.83
CA GLU A 179 6.87 -2.40 15.09
C GLU A 179 6.17 -3.06 16.31
N GLY A 180 5.51 -4.20 16.12
CA GLY A 180 4.77 -4.86 17.19
C GLY A 180 3.36 -4.35 17.37
N ILE A 181 2.72 -4.79 18.47
CA ILE A 181 1.33 -4.47 18.82
C ILE A 181 1.23 -3.81 20.19
N VAL A 182 0.16 -3.05 20.37
CA VAL A 182 -0.25 -2.44 21.64
C VAL A 182 -1.72 -2.71 21.93
N ALA A 183 -2.17 -2.42 23.13
CA ALA A 183 -3.58 -2.45 23.50
C ALA A 183 -4.40 -1.53 22.59
N GLY A 184 -5.41 -2.10 21.93
CA GLY A 184 -6.27 -1.39 20.98
C GLY A 184 -7.38 -0.56 21.64
N GLY A 185 -8.32 -0.09 20.84
CA GLY A 185 -9.46 0.68 21.36
C GLY A 185 -9.11 2.06 21.92
N GLY A 186 -7.95 2.62 21.57
CA GLY A 186 -7.43 3.88 22.08
C GLY A 186 -6.75 3.77 23.45
N VAL A 187 -6.65 2.57 24.02
CA VAL A 187 -6.04 2.34 25.36
C VAL A 187 -4.56 2.71 25.37
N ALA A 188 -3.82 2.39 24.31
CA ALA A 188 -2.40 2.73 24.23
C ALA A 188 -2.15 4.25 24.29
N LEU A 189 -3.03 5.06 23.67
CA LEU A 189 -2.91 6.52 23.71
C LEU A 189 -3.25 7.08 25.09
N VAL A 190 -4.27 6.56 25.76
CA VAL A 190 -4.60 6.94 27.14
C VAL A 190 -3.47 6.51 28.09
N GLY A 191 -2.90 5.31 27.88
CA GLY A 191 -1.74 4.83 28.63
C GLY A 191 -0.45 5.65 28.43
N ALA A 192 -0.39 6.46 27.37
CA ALA A 192 0.72 7.37 27.11
C ALA A 192 0.61 8.72 27.86
N LEU A 193 -0.56 9.04 28.46
CA LEU A 193 -0.77 10.30 29.20
C LEU A 193 0.28 10.61 30.25
N PRO A 194 0.76 9.66 31.08
CA PRO A 194 1.81 9.94 32.07
C PRO A 194 3.14 10.36 31.48
N ALA A 195 3.40 10.08 30.18
CA ALA A 195 4.62 10.54 29.52
C ALA A 195 4.64 12.07 29.36
N LEU A 196 3.48 12.70 29.27
CA LEU A 196 3.34 14.16 29.17
C LEU A 196 3.71 14.87 30.47
N ASP A 197 3.64 14.20 31.61
CA ASP A 197 4.03 14.78 32.93
C ASP A 197 5.54 14.95 33.05
N LYS A 198 6.30 14.33 32.14
CA LYS A 198 7.77 14.43 32.08
C LYS A 198 8.26 15.52 31.14
N VAL A 199 7.33 16.16 30.42
CA VAL A 199 7.66 17.22 29.45
C VAL A 199 7.79 18.54 30.25
N GLU A 200 8.99 19.08 30.29
CA GLU A 200 9.27 20.37 30.87
C GLU A 200 8.95 21.45 29.83
N ALA A 201 7.88 22.21 30.04
CA ALA A 201 7.54 23.34 29.21
C ALA A 201 8.39 24.57 29.58
N ALA A 202 8.94 25.25 28.59
CA ALA A 202 9.77 26.44 28.79
C ALA A 202 8.95 27.67 29.17
N ASP A 203 7.69 27.73 28.75
CA ASP A 203 6.77 28.83 29.02
C ASP A 203 5.30 28.35 29.08
N LYS A 204 4.39 29.30 29.32
CA LYS A 204 2.95 29.04 29.42
C LYS A 204 2.31 28.61 28.11
N ASP A 205 2.85 29.02 26.97
CA ASP A 205 2.31 28.68 25.67
C ASP A 205 2.64 27.23 25.34
N GLU A 206 3.83 26.76 25.71
CA GLU A 206 4.18 25.34 25.62
C GLU A 206 3.34 24.48 26.58
N GLU A 207 3.03 24.97 27.81
CA GLU A 207 2.10 24.27 28.72
C GLU A 207 0.72 24.07 28.08
N VAL A 208 0.21 25.10 27.36
CA VAL A 208 -1.06 24.98 26.61
C VAL A 208 -0.94 23.95 25.50
N GLY A 209 0.19 23.90 24.79
CA GLY A 209 0.46 22.87 23.76
C GLY A 209 0.42 21.46 24.35
N VAL A 210 1.06 21.24 25.49
CA VAL A 210 1.01 19.94 26.20
C VAL A 210 -0.42 19.60 26.63
N ALA A 211 -1.20 20.56 27.09
CA ALA A 211 -2.59 20.36 27.48
C ALA A 211 -3.48 20.00 26.28
N ILE A 212 -3.24 20.57 25.08
CA ILE A 212 -3.91 20.21 23.84
C ILE A 212 -3.65 18.74 23.49
N ILE A 213 -2.38 18.31 23.51
CA ILE A 213 -2.01 16.92 23.24
C ILE A 213 -2.64 15.98 24.27
N ARG A 214 -2.62 16.32 25.55
CA ARG A 214 -3.26 15.53 26.61
C ARG A 214 -4.73 15.29 26.32
N LYS A 215 -5.46 16.29 25.93
CA LYS A 215 -6.89 16.18 25.56
C LYS A 215 -7.08 15.38 24.26
N ALA A 216 -6.19 15.54 23.28
CA ALA A 216 -6.26 14.83 22.02
C ALA A 216 -6.03 13.33 22.17
N LEU A 217 -5.17 12.87 23.07
CA LEU A 217 -4.91 11.46 23.33
C LEU A 217 -6.13 10.70 23.86
N GLU A 218 -7.08 11.38 24.49
CA GLU A 218 -8.34 10.77 24.95
C GLU A 218 -9.39 10.63 23.85
N ALA A 219 -9.29 11.46 22.80
CA ALA A 219 -10.35 11.58 21.78
C ALA A 219 -10.65 10.27 21.04
N PRO A 220 -9.67 9.45 20.61
CA PRO A 220 -9.95 8.19 19.91
C PRO A 220 -10.76 7.20 20.75
N MET A 221 -10.38 6.98 22.02
CA MET A 221 -11.13 6.10 22.92
C MET A 221 -12.54 6.63 23.17
N ARG A 222 -12.69 7.94 23.39
CA ARG A 222 -13.97 8.59 23.58
C ARG A 222 -14.89 8.37 22.39
N ALA A 223 -14.38 8.57 21.17
CA ALA A 223 -15.15 8.37 19.96
C ALA A 223 -15.56 6.92 19.75
N ILE A 224 -14.65 5.97 19.99
CA ILE A 224 -14.95 4.52 19.89
C ILE A 224 -16.06 4.13 20.88
N ALA A 225 -15.95 4.56 22.13
CA ALA A 225 -16.96 4.28 23.14
C ALA A 225 -18.32 4.89 22.79
N GLN A 226 -18.36 6.14 22.32
CA GLN A 226 -19.59 6.81 21.88
C GLN A 226 -20.25 6.09 20.69
N ASN A 227 -19.46 5.67 19.70
CA ASN A 227 -19.97 4.91 18.56
C ASN A 227 -20.56 3.55 18.96
N ALA A 228 -20.07 2.98 20.06
CA ALA A 228 -20.62 1.76 20.65
C ALA A 228 -21.82 1.98 21.61
N GLY A 229 -22.25 3.22 21.79
CA GLY A 229 -23.38 3.57 22.66
C GLY A 229 -23.03 3.79 24.14
N PHE A 230 -21.74 3.85 24.49
CA PHE A 230 -21.28 4.15 25.84
C PHE A 230 -21.02 5.65 26.04
N GLU A 231 -21.06 6.12 27.27
CA GLU A 231 -20.64 7.49 27.59
C GLU A 231 -19.11 7.59 27.57
N GLY A 232 -18.57 8.18 26.51
CA GLY A 232 -17.12 8.18 26.22
C GLY A 232 -16.28 8.84 27.32
N SER A 233 -16.80 9.86 27.99
CA SER A 233 -16.10 10.55 29.10
C SER A 233 -15.96 9.64 30.32
N VAL A 234 -16.99 8.88 30.64
CA VAL A 234 -17.01 7.94 31.78
C VAL A 234 -16.04 6.78 31.49
N VAL A 235 -16.04 6.27 30.24
CA VAL A 235 -15.12 5.19 29.85
C VAL A 235 -13.66 5.64 29.95
N VAL A 236 -13.32 6.81 29.41
CA VAL A 236 -11.94 7.33 29.47
C VAL A 236 -11.49 7.49 30.94
N GLU A 237 -12.33 8.09 31.79
CA GLU A 237 -11.97 8.30 33.18
C GLU A 237 -11.78 6.99 33.94
N ARG A 238 -12.62 5.99 33.67
CA ARG A 238 -12.46 4.67 34.25
C ARG A 238 -11.17 3.99 33.80
N VAL A 239 -10.83 4.06 32.51
CA VAL A 239 -9.63 3.42 31.95
C VAL A 239 -8.35 4.07 32.47
N LYS A 240 -8.32 5.38 32.72
CA LYS A 240 -7.19 6.06 33.38
C LYS A 240 -6.84 5.49 34.76
N GLY A 241 -7.84 4.96 35.47
CA GLY A 241 -7.67 4.35 36.78
C GLY A 241 -7.35 2.85 36.74
N MET A 242 -7.27 2.23 35.57
CA MET A 242 -7.00 0.81 35.38
C MET A 242 -5.51 0.52 35.17
N ALA A 243 -5.13 -0.76 35.19
CA ALA A 243 -3.76 -1.16 34.89
C ALA A 243 -3.40 -0.91 33.42
N THR A 244 -2.12 -0.74 33.16
CA THR A 244 -1.62 -0.51 31.79
C THR A 244 -2.04 -1.66 30.86
N GLY A 245 -2.66 -1.31 29.75
CA GLY A 245 -3.16 -2.28 28.76
C GLY A 245 -4.56 -2.80 29.01
N GLU A 246 -5.21 -2.39 30.09
CA GLU A 246 -6.62 -2.67 30.34
C GLU A 246 -7.51 -1.56 29.78
N GLY A 247 -8.70 -1.95 29.30
CA GLY A 247 -9.66 -1.05 28.69
C GLY A 247 -11.04 -1.66 28.53
N LEU A 248 -11.89 -0.98 27.74
CA LEU A 248 -13.23 -1.44 27.41
C LEU A 248 -13.23 -2.13 26.04
N ASN A 249 -13.63 -3.39 26.02
CA ASN A 249 -14.02 -4.05 24.79
C ASN A 249 -15.45 -3.60 24.40
N CYS A 250 -15.54 -2.69 23.45
CA CYS A 250 -16.80 -2.11 23.02
C CYS A 250 -17.74 -3.09 22.30
N ALA A 251 -17.27 -4.29 21.93
CA ALA A 251 -18.13 -5.29 21.30
C ALA A 251 -19.05 -6.02 22.29
N ASN A 252 -18.57 -6.21 23.53
CA ASN A 252 -19.31 -6.92 24.58
C ASN A 252 -19.53 -6.10 25.87
N GLY A 253 -18.93 -4.91 25.99
CA GLY A 253 -19.04 -4.05 27.17
C GLY A 253 -18.17 -4.47 28.35
N GLU A 254 -17.27 -5.43 28.20
CA GLU A 254 -16.42 -5.94 29.27
C GLU A 254 -15.11 -5.13 29.38
N TYR A 255 -14.66 -4.94 30.63
CA TYR A 255 -13.38 -4.31 30.93
C TYR A 255 -12.34 -5.38 31.28
N GLY A 256 -11.12 -5.24 30.77
CA GLY A 256 -10.01 -6.16 31.05
C GLY A 256 -8.81 -5.91 30.14
N ASN A 257 -7.89 -6.88 30.13
CA ASN A 257 -6.68 -6.82 29.30
C ASN A 257 -7.07 -6.91 27.82
N MET A 258 -6.81 -5.81 27.09
CA MET A 258 -7.21 -5.67 25.69
C MET A 258 -6.50 -6.68 24.78
N ILE A 259 -5.24 -6.99 25.06
CA ILE A 259 -4.48 -7.95 24.24
C ILE A 259 -5.04 -9.36 24.42
N GLU A 260 -5.35 -9.77 25.65
CA GLU A 260 -5.97 -11.08 25.94
C GLU A 260 -7.36 -11.21 25.34
N MET A 261 -8.10 -10.12 25.28
CA MET A 261 -9.41 -10.05 24.63
C MET A 261 -9.33 -9.97 23.10
N GLY A 262 -8.12 -9.97 22.52
CA GLY A 262 -7.91 -9.90 21.07
C GLY A 262 -8.12 -8.50 20.47
N VAL A 263 -8.20 -7.45 21.29
CA VAL A 263 -8.35 -6.06 20.85
C VAL A 263 -6.96 -5.40 20.88
N ASN A 264 -6.27 -5.45 19.77
CA ASN A 264 -4.93 -4.91 19.62
C ASN A 264 -4.80 -4.04 18.38
N ASP A 265 -3.89 -3.09 18.43
CA ASP A 265 -3.55 -2.18 17.34
C ASP A 265 -2.05 -2.29 16.99
N PRO A 266 -1.65 -2.12 15.72
CA PRO A 266 -0.24 -2.00 15.36
C PRO A 266 0.36 -0.70 15.93
N VAL A 267 1.53 -0.81 16.58
CA VAL A 267 2.26 0.36 17.13
C VAL A 267 2.50 1.41 16.04
N LYS A 268 2.97 0.98 14.88
CA LYS A 268 3.28 1.85 13.74
C LYS A 268 2.09 2.72 13.33
N VAL A 269 0.88 2.15 13.30
CA VAL A 269 -0.35 2.87 12.93
C VAL A 269 -0.68 3.92 13.97
N THR A 270 -0.74 3.54 15.26
CA THR A 270 -1.08 4.44 16.36
C THR A 270 -0.08 5.58 16.50
N ARG A 271 1.22 5.26 16.42
CA ARG A 271 2.31 6.25 16.48
C ARG A 271 2.27 7.24 15.31
N THR A 272 2.15 6.71 14.07
CA THR A 272 2.13 7.55 12.87
C THR A 272 0.90 8.44 12.82
N ALA A 273 -0.26 7.93 13.26
CA ALA A 273 -1.48 8.73 13.35
C ALA A 273 -1.29 9.95 14.27
N LEU A 274 -0.72 9.75 15.46
CA LEU A 274 -0.45 10.84 16.39
C LEU A 274 0.57 11.85 15.83
N GLN A 275 1.68 11.36 15.25
CA GLN A 275 2.72 12.22 14.66
C GLN A 275 2.18 13.04 13.49
N SER A 276 1.41 12.43 12.60
CA SER A 276 0.83 13.12 11.44
C SER A 276 -0.22 14.15 11.88
N ALA A 277 -1.06 13.80 12.86
CA ALA A 277 -2.04 14.72 13.40
C ALA A 277 -1.38 15.94 14.04
N ALA A 278 -0.34 15.73 14.86
CA ALA A 278 0.41 16.83 15.47
C ALA A 278 1.10 17.73 14.43
N SER A 279 1.70 17.12 13.40
CA SER A 279 2.35 17.87 12.30
C SER A 279 1.35 18.74 11.53
N VAL A 280 0.19 18.20 11.18
CA VAL A 280 -0.85 18.97 10.47
C VAL A 280 -1.44 20.07 11.37
N ALA A 281 -1.70 19.77 12.65
CA ALA A 281 -2.20 20.76 13.60
C ALA A 281 -1.20 21.93 13.79
N ALA A 282 0.10 21.63 13.88
CA ALA A 282 1.13 22.65 13.97
C ALA A 282 1.16 23.55 12.72
N LEU A 283 1.03 22.96 11.52
CA LEU A 283 0.94 23.75 10.29
C LEU A 283 -0.28 24.69 10.28
N ILE A 284 -1.43 24.21 10.74
CA ILE A 284 -2.66 25.02 10.82
C ILE A 284 -2.48 26.18 11.82
N LEU A 285 -1.87 25.88 12.98
CA LEU A 285 -1.66 26.89 14.03
C LEU A 285 -0.75 28.04 13.61
N ILE A 286 0.24 27.79 12.74
CA ILE A 286 1.16 28.83 12.22
C ILE A 286 0.65 29.51 10.95
N THR A 287 -0.51 29.08 10.41
CA THR A 287 -1.08 29.60 9.17
C THR A 287 -1.93 30.84 9.47
N GLU A 288 -1.61 32.00 8.88
CA GLU A 288 -2.36 33.21 9.01
C GLU A 288 -3.59 33.29 8.10
N ALA A 289 -3.54 32.67 6.93
CA ALA A 289 -4.61 32.68 5.94
C ALA A 289 -4.68 31.37 5.15
N THR A 290 -5.90 31.00 4.76
CA THR A 290 -6.14 29.89 3.83
C THR A 290 -6.82 30.39 2.57
N ILE A 291 -6.40 29.89 1.40
CA ILE A 291 -7.02 30.18 0.11
C ILE A 291 -7.71 28.91 -0.35
N ASN A 292 -9.03 28.96 -0.43
CA ASN A 292 -9.85 27.83 -0.86
C ASN A 292 -10.65 28.22 -2.10
N GLU A 293 -10.94 27.23 -2.95
CA GLU A 293 -11.89 27.44 -4.04
C GLU A 293 -13.29 27.63 -3.47
N ILE A 294 -14.00 28.64 -3.98
CA ILE A 294 -15.42 28.83 -3.64
C ILE A 294 -16.19 27.67 -4.25
N PRO A 295 -16.99 26.91 -3.48
CA PRO A 295 -17.83 25.85 -4.02
C PRO A 295 -18.70 26.41 -5.14
N LYS A 296 -18.58 25.86 -6.35
CA LYS A 296 -19.49 26.18 -7.44
C LYS A 296 -20.80 25.48 -7.16
N ASP A 297 -21.90 26.23 -7.25
CA ASP A 297 -23.21 25.61 -7.26
C ASP A 297 -23.26 24.56 -8.39
N PRO A 298 -23.77 23.35 -8.12
CA PRO A 298 -23.85 22.33 -9.14
C PRO A 298 -24.65 22.87 -10.33
N ASP A 299 -24.06 22.82 -11.51
CA ASP A 299 -24.69 23.28 -12.75
C ASP A 299 -26.09 22.68 -12.86
N PRO A 300 -27.17 23.52 -12.95
CA PRO A 300 -28.52 23.01 -13.07
C PRO A 300 -28.70 22.06 -14.26
N ALA A 301 -27.89 22.22 -15.31
CA ALA A 301 -27.90 21.33 -16.47
C ALA A 301 -27.27 19.95 -16.12
N ALA A 302 -26.24 19.89 -15.28
CA ALA A 302 -25.65 18.64 -14.80
C ALA A 302 -26.60 17.88 -13.85
N LEU A 303 -27.30 18.61 -12.97
CA LEU A 303 -28.35 18.06 -12.09
C LEU A 303 -29.53 17.51 -12.90
N ALA A 304 -29.99 18.23 -13.94
CA ALA A 304 -31.05 17.78 -14.81
C ALA A 304 -30.65 16.55 -15.64
N ALA A 305 -29.38 16.45 -16.09
CA ALA A 305 -28.84 15.29 -16.79
C ALA A 305 -28.77 14.05 -15.88
N MET A 306 -28.38 14.20 -14.61
CA MET A 306 -28.38 13.12 -13.64
C MET A 306 -29.79 12.66 -13.25
N ALA A 307 -30.74 13.58 -13.12
CA ALA A 307 -32.15 13.27 -12.87
C ALA A 307 -32.83 12.58 -14.08
N GLY A 308 -32.46 12.97 -15.32
CA GLY A 308 -32.95 12.36 -16.55
C GLY A 308 -32.42 10.94 -16.83
N ALA A 309 -31.20 10.62 -16.36
CA ALA A 309 -30.63 9.29 -16.50
C ALA A 309 -31.23 8.25 -15.56
N GLY A 310 -31.85 8.66 -14.44
CA GLY A 310 -32.53 7.78 -13.48
C GLY A 310 -33.97 7.40 -13.82
N GLY A 311 -34.58 8.07 -14.81
CA GLY A 311 -36.01 7.89 -15.16
C GLY A 311 -36.34 6.91 -16.29
N GLY A 312 -35.37 6.22 -16.85
CA GLY A 312 -35.52 5.43 -18.08
C GLY A 312 -35.75 3.92 -17.96
N MET A 313 -36.01 3.35 -16.80
CA MET A 313 -36.20 1.90 -16.65
C MET A 313 -37.44 1.50 -15.85
N GLY A 314 -38.57 2.10 -16.18
CA GLY A 314 -39.88 1.75 -15.63
C GLY A 314 -40.94 1.76 -16.71
N GLY A 315 -40.97 0.77 -17.59
CA GLY A 315 -42.05 0.66 -18.56
C GLY A 315 -41.78 -0.30 -19.71
N MET A 316 -41.78 -1.58 -19.42
CA MET A 316 -42.31 -2.59 -20.34
C MET A 316 -42.67 -3.84 -19.56
N MET A 317 -43.94 -4.06 -19.42
CA MET A 317 -44.52 -5.35 -19.05
C MET A 317 -44.21 -6.42 -20.09
#